data_2510ef365e99194b8fa1316a8b8245c6
#
_entry.id   2510ef365e99194b8fa1316a8b8245c6
#
_cell.length_a   1.000
_cell.length_b   1.000
_cell.length_c   1.000
_cell.angle_alpha   90.00
_cell.angle_beta   90.00
_cell.angle_gamma   90.00
#
_symmetry.space_group_name_H-M   'P 1'
#
loop_
_entity.id
_entity.type
_entity.pdbx_description
1 polymer ?
#
loop_
_entity_poly.entity_id
_entity_poly.type
_entity_poly.pdbx_seq_one_letter_code
_entity_poly.pdbx_strand_id
1 'polypeptide(L)'
;MTSTAPTKLVRATKTFVDNSGLLVVGTAIALVWCNLDRDGYYGFAHSIQFLVNDIGMVFFFALAAKEVTEATAPGGALHSPKRAAMPLAAAVGGMVGPALLFLWMTMALDRPDLERGWAIPCATDIAFSYLVARMVFGAKHPAIPFLLLLAIADDALGLLIIAAFYPSGIFRPIDFSVFLASGMLVAWWLARRGTKTFWPYLVTAGVLSWIGFLRGGLHPALALVPIVPLMPHAARDPGLFVDEPDAHDTLNEFEHTFKRPVAAMLFFFGLANAGVTFGNAGAGTWFVLVAILAGKPIGISAAVFVSRLGGLQLPRELSWRDMIVVGFIAAIGFTVALFFATAAFPYGRLLDETKLGALLSGGAALVGFAAARALRVGRFS
;
A
#
# COMPACT_ATOMS: atom_id res chain seq x y z
N MET A 1 -25.57 3.30 -33.91
CA MET A 1 -24.66 2.37 -33.21
C MET A 1 -25.21 2.17 -31.82
N THR A 2 -25.79 1.02 -31.54
CA THR A 2 -26.45 0.69 -30.28
C THR A 2 -25.40 0.38 -29.22
N SER A 3 -25.21 1.29 -28.28
CA SER A 3 -24.40 1.07 -27.08
C SER A 3 -25.14 0.06 -26.18
N THR A 4 -24.79 -1.21 -26.30
CA THR A 4 -25.25 -2.25 -25.35
C THR A 4 -24.61 -1.98 -23.99
N ALA A 5 -25.45 -1.60 -23.00
CA ALA A 5 -25.00 -1.49 -21.61
C ALA A 5 -24.29 -2.79 -21.16
N PRO A 6 -23.11 -2.72 -20.56
CA PRO A 6 -22.37 -3.91 -20.15
C PRO A 6 -23.21 -4.73 -19.17
N THR A 7 -23.30 -6.04 -19.42
CA THR A 7 -24.01 -6.97 -18.55
C THR A 7 -23.51 -6.88 -17.11
N LYS A 8 -24.36 -7.15 -16.11
CA LYS A 8 -23.98 -7.12 -14.67
C LYS A 8 -22.72 -7.90 -14.40
N LEU A 9 -22.49 -9.00 -15.13
CA LEU A 9 -21.30 -9.83 -15.02
C LEU A 9 -20.03 -9.12 -15.47
N VAL A 10 -20.08 -8.38 -16.63
CA VAL A 10 -18.93 -7.60 -17.15
C VAL A 10 -18.58 -6.44 -16.20
N ARG A 11 -19.59 -5.83 -15.58
CA ARG A 11 -19.35 -4.78 -14.58
C ARG A 11 -18.77 -5.35 -13.29
N ALA A 12 -19.23 -6.52 -12.84
CA ALA A 12 -18.70 -7.19 -11.65
C ALA A 12 -17.25 -7.67 -11.86
N THR A 13 -16.93 -8.27 -13.03
CA THR A 13 -15.55 -8.67 -13.37
C THR A 13 -14.62 -7.47 -13.49
N LYS A 14 -15.07 -6.37 -14.10
CA LYS A 14 -14.27 -5.14 -14.18
C LYS A 14 -13.97 -4.61 -12.77
N THR A 15 -14.98 -4.48 -11.92
CA THR A 15 -14.81 -4.02 -10.53
C THR A 15 -13.89 -4.96 -9.73
N PHE A 16 -13.97 -6.28 -9.95
CA PHE A 16 -13.11 -7.26 -9.28
C PHE A 16 -11.65 -7.12 -9.70
N VAL A 17 -11.37 -6.95 -10.99
CA VAL A 17 -10.01 -6.73 -11.51
C VAL A 17 -9.46 -5.38 -11.06
N ASP A 18 -10.26 -4.33 -11.15
CA ASP A 18 -9.85 -2.97 -10.78
C ASP A 18 -9.57 -2.83 -9.27
N ASN A 19 -10.11 -3.72 -8.42
CA ASN A 19 -9.95 -3.71 -6.96
C ASN A 19 -9.05 -4.84 -6.43
N SER A 20 -7.95 -5.13 -7.10
CA SER A 20 -6.95 -6.13 -6.68
C SER A 20 -7.49 -7.57 -6.51
N GLY A 21 -8.63 -7.89 -7.09
CA GLY A 21 -9.21 -9.23 -7.04
C GLY A 21 -8.29 -10.32 -7.61
N LEU A 22 -7.46 -9.97 -8.59
CA LEU A 22 -6.45 -10.87 -9.17
C LEU A 22 -5.41 -11.30 -8.13
N LEU A 23 -5.02 -10.42 -7.20
CA LEU A 23 -4.14 -10.74 -6.08
C LEU A 23 -4.74 -11.84 -5.20
N VAL A 24 -6.03 -11.75 -4.87
CA VAL A 24 -6.71 -12.77 -4.06
C VAL A 24 -6.69 -14.12 -4.74
N VAL A 25 -6.92 -14.16 -6.06
CA VAL A 25 -6.83 -15.41 -6.83
C VAL A 25 -5.42 -15.98 -6.81
N GLY A 26 -4.39 -15.17 -7.07
CA GLY A 26 -2.99 -15.59 -7.00
C GLY A 26 -2.63 -16.12 -5.61
N THR A 27 -3.07 -15.41 -4.56
CA THR A 27 -2.88 -15.81 -3.15
C THR A 27 -3.56 -17.14 -2.84
N ALA A 28 -4.81 -17.34 -3.27
CA ALA A 28 -5.53 -18.58 -3.04
C ALA A 28 -4.84 -19.78 -3.72
N ILE A 29 -4.39 -19.59 -4.97
CA ILE A 29 -3.63 -20.61 -5.70
C ILE A 29 -2.31 -20.92 -4.96
N ALA A 30 -1.58 -19.90 -4.52
CA ALA A 30 -0.32 -20.07 -3.78
C ALA A 30 -0.51 -20.85 -2.48
N LEU A 31 -1.55 -20.53 -1.71
CA LEU A 31 -1.87 -21.22 -0.46
C LEU A 31 -2.23 -22.68 -0.71
N VAL A 32 -3.07 -22.96 -1.69
CA VAL A 32 -3.45 -24.35 -2.03
C VAL A 32 -2.22 -25.12 -2.52
N TRP A 33 -1.47 -24.57 -3.47
CA TRP A 33 -0.30 -25.23 -4.03
C TRP A 33 0.76 -25.51 -2.96
N CYS A 34 1.14 -24.51 -2.16
CA CYS A 34 2.15 -24.66 -1.11
C CYS A 34 1.79 -25.73 -0.06
N ASN A 35 0.50 -25.96 0.21
CA ASN A 35 0.05 -26.96 1.17
C ASN A 35 -0.15 -28.35 0.54
N LEU A 36 -0.23 -28.47 -0.79
CA LEU A 36 -0.28 -29.75 -1.52
C LEU A 36 1.11 -30.22 -1.95
N ASP A 37 1.94 -29.32 -2.47
CA ASP A 37 3.30 -29.58 -2.96
C ASP A 37 4.21 -28.39 -2.59
N ARG A 38 4.82 -28.49 -1.44
CA ARG A 38 5.65 -27.43 -0.88
C ARG A 38 6.90 -27.15 -1.72
N ASP A 39 7.60 -28.20 -2.10
CA ASP A 39 8.88 -28.06 -2.79
C ASP A 39 8.71 -27.57 -4.23
N GLY A 40 7.68 -28.07 -4.93
CA GLY A 40 7.32 -27.57 -6.25
C GLY A 40 6.90 -26.10 -6.22
N TYR A 41 6.11 -25.70 -5.21
CA TYR A 41 5.72 -24.29 -5.04
C TYR A 41 6.93 -23.38 -4.80
N TYR A 42 7.81 -23.70 -3.84
CA TYR A 42 8.97 -22.85 -3.53
C TYR A 42 9.95 -22.79 -4.71
N GLY A 43 10.15 -23.87 -5.45
CA GLY A 43 10.96 -23.87 -6.67
C GLY A 43 10.42 -22.89 -7.72
N PHE A 44 9.10 -22.91 -7.96
CA PHE A 44 8.43 -21.97 -8.86
C PHE A 44 8.50 -20.53 -8.35
N ALA A 45 8.10 -20.31 -7.09
CA ALA A 45 8.07 -18.97 -6.49
C ALA A 45 9.45 -18.29 -6.55
N HIS A 46 10.52 -19.03 -6.24
CA HIS A 46 11.89 -18.52 -6.32
C HIS A 46 12.29 -18.14 -7.73
N SER A 47 11.85 -18.89 -8.75
CA SER A 47 12.20 -18.60 -10.16
C SER A 47 11.62 -17.29 -10.68
N ILE A 48 10.44 -16.87 -10.19
CA ILE A 48 9.76 -15.63 -10.63
C ILE A 48 9.93 -14.46 -9.65
N GLN A 49 10.49 -14.68 -8.46
CA GLN A 49 10.53 -13.70 -7.37
C GLN A 49 11.22 -12.40 -7.78
N PHE A 50 12.37 -12.47 -8.43
CA PHE A 50 13.08 -11.28 -8.90
C PHE A 50 12.23 -10.46 -9.89
N LEU A 51 11.61 -11.14 -10.87
CA LEU A 51 10.74 -10.46 -11.84
C LEU A 51 9.54 -9.78 -11.16
N VAL A 52 8.98 -10.42 -10.16
CA VAL A 52 7.78 -9.94 -9.47
C VAL A 52 8.12 -8.86 -8.45
N ASN A 53 9.07 -9.11 -7.53
CA ASN A 53 9.33 -8.23 -6.40
C ASN A 53 10.24 -7.05 -6.73
N ASP A 54 11.23 -7.23 -7.66
CA ASP A 54 12.23 -6.21 -7.95
C ASP A 54 11.95 -5.45 -9.25
N ILE A 55 11.12 -6.00 -10.15
CA ILE A 55 10.69 -5.32 -11.37
C ILE A 55 9.21 -4.98 -11.34
N GLY A 56 8.34 -5.95 -11.05
CA GLY A 56 6.90 -5.73 -11.06
C GLY A 56 6.43 -4.74 -10.01
N MET A 57 6.94 -4.87 -8.79
CA MET A 57 6.57 -3.96 -7.69
C MET A 57 7.09 -2.53 -7.88
N VAL A 58 8.06 -2.29 -8.78
CA VAL A 58 8.46 -0.93 -9.17
C VAL A 58 7.27 -0.13 -9.70
N PHE A 59 6.45 -0.74 -10.55
CA PHE A 59 5.28 -0.08 -11.13
C PHE A 59 4.14 0.07 -10.13
N PHE A 60 3.98 -0.89 -9.21
CA PHE A 60 3.03 -0.77 -8.12
C PHE A 60 3.36 0.43 -7.20
N PHE A 61 4.61 0.53 -6.76
CA PHE A 61 5.02 1.67 -5.92
C PHE A 61 5.12 2.99 -6.70
N ALA A 62 5.33 2.94 -8.01
CA ALA A 62 5.24 4.12 -8.86
C ALA A 62 3.81 4.67 -8.93
N LEU A 63 2.78 3.79 -9.01
CA LEU A 63 1.38 4.22 -8.93
C LEU A 63 1.05 4.79 -7.54
N ALA A 64 1.54 4.18 -6.46
CA ALA A 64 1.38 4.74 -5.12
C ALA A 64 2.06 6.13 -5.00
N ALA A 65 3.28 6.30 -5.54
CA ALA A 65 3.96 7.59 -5.58
C ALA A 65 3.22 8.63 -6.43
N LYS A 66 2.55 8.20 -7.51
CA LYS A 66 1.67 9.06 -8.32
C LYS A 66 0.52 9.61 -7.48
N GLU A 67 -0.17 8.76 -6.74
CA GLU A 67 -1.26 9.14 -5.84
C GLU A 67 -0.81 10.17 -4.79
N VAL A 68 0.36 9.93 -4.18
CA VAL A 68 0.97 10.85 -3.22
C VAL A 68 1.32 12.20 -3.88
N THR A 69 1.87 12.15 -5.10
CA THR A 69 2.24 13.35 -5.86
C THR A 69 1.02 14.22 -6.16
N GLU A 70 -0.06 13.62 -6.66
CA GLU A 70 -1.31 14.33 -6.95
C GLU A 70 -1.99 14.86 -5.68
N ALA A 71 -2.04 14.06 -4.62
CA ALA A 71 -2.63 14.49 -3.36
C ALA A 71 -1.89 15.70 -2.75
N THR A 72 -0.58 15.82 -2.96
CA THR A 72 0.26 16.92 -2.45
C THR A 72 0.39 18.10 -3.41
N ALA A 73 0.05 17.93 -4.69
CA ALA A 73 0.08 18.97 -5.72
C ALA A 73 -0.85 20.16 -5.39
N PRO A 74 -0.64 21.35 -5.99
CA PRO A 74 -1.52 22.49 -5.82
C PRO A 74 -2.96 22.18 -6.24
N GLY A 75 -3.88 22.18 -5.28
CA GLY A 75 -5.29 21.79 -5.46
C GLY A 75 -5.60 20.38 -4.96
N GLY A 76 -4.59 19.55 -4.72
CA GLY A 76 -4.74 18.23 -4.14
C GLY A 76 -5.22 18.25 -2.68
N ALA A 77 -5.74 17.12 -2.25
CA ALA A 77 -6.41 17.01 -0.96
C ALA A 77 -5.47 17.15 0.25
N LEU A 78 -4.18 16.80 0.10
CA LEU A 78 -3.14 16.98 1.12
C LEU A 78 -2.39 18.32 0.99
N HIS A 79 -2.63 19.10 -0.08
CA HIS A 79 -1.94 20.39 -0.29
C HIS A 79 -2.26 21.42 0.81
N SER A 80 -3.48 21.42 1.34
CA SER A 80 -3.87 22.33 2.41
C SER A 80 -3.48 21.78 3.79
N PRO A 81 -2.50 22.37 4.53
CA PRO A 81 -2.07 21.86 5.84
C PRO A 81 -3.22 21.68 6.83
N LYS A 82 -4.21 22.57 6.79
CA LYS A 82 -5.39 22.49 7.70
C LYS A 82 -6.29 21.28 7.39
N ARG A 83 -6.41 20.89 6.13
CA ARG A 83 -7.24 19.74 5.72
C ARG A 83 -6.47 18.43 5.85
N ALA A 84 -5.17 18.45 5.55
CA ALA A 84 -4.28 17.30 5.60
C ALA A 84 -3.92 16.89 7.04
N ALA A 85 -3.86 17.83 7.98
CA ALA A 85 -3.31 17.60 9.32
C ALA A 85 -3.98 16.43 10.07
N MET A 86 -5.31 16.32 10.02
CA MET A 86 -6.01 15.25 10.71
C MET A 86 -5.81 13.86 10.07
N PRO A 87 -5.96 13.67 8.73
CA PRO A 87 -5.61 12.42 8.07
C PRO A 87 -4.15 12.03 8.24
N LEU A 88 -3.21 12.99 8.16
CA LEU A 88 -1.78 12.75 8.37
C LEU A 88 -1.48 12.29 9.80
N ALA A 89 -2.07 12.96 10.80
CA ALA A 89 -1.94 12.53 12.19
C ALA A 89 -2.52 11.13 12.41
N ALA A 90 -3.67 10.83 11.78
CA ALA A 90 -4.29 9.52 11.82
C ALA A 90 -3.40 8.44 11.15
N ALA A 91 -2.74 8.75 10.02
CA ALA A 91 -1.78 7.86 9.37
C ALA A 91 -0.57 7.57 10.27
N VAL A 92 0.04 8.63 10.84
CA VAL A 92 1.14 8.45 11.80
C VAL A 92 0.72 7.57 12.98
N GLY A 93 -0.47 7.80 13.55
CA GLY A 93 -1.01 6.96 14.61
C GLY A 93 -1.27 5.51 14.16
N GLY A 94 -1.77 5.35 12.92
CA GLY A 94 -2.00 4.07 12.26
C GLY A 94 -0.73 3.26 12.01
N MET A 95 0.44 3.90 11.98
CA MET A 95 1.75 3.26 11.89
C MET A 95 2.39 3.04 13.25
N VAL A 96 2.41 4.07 14.08
CA VAL A 96 3.05 4.01 15.41
C VAL A 96 2.33 3.04 16.34
N GLY A 97 0.99 3.01 16.32
CA GLY A 97 0.21 2.10 17.16
C GLY A 97 0.56 0.62 16.97
N PRO A 98 0.43 0.05 15.77
CA PRO A 98 0.79 -1.34 15.51
C PRO A 98 2.29 -1.60 15.68
N ALA A 99 3.19 -0.66 15.30
CA ALA A 99 4.63 -0.81 15.49
C ALA A 99 4.99 -0.97 16.98
N LEU A 100 4.49 -0.09 17.82
CA LEU A 100 4.73 -0.14 19.27
C LEU A 100 4.14 -1.40 19.91
N LEU A 101 2.94 -1.80 19.51
CA LEU A 101 2.32 -3.02 20.02
C LEU A 101 3.09 -4.28 19.58
N PHE A 102 3.56 -4.33 18.34
CA PHE A 102 4.38 -5.42 17.84
C PHE A 102 5.70 -5.52 18.61
N LEU A 103 6.43 -4.41 18.74
CA LEU A 103 7.70 -4.35 19.48
C LEU A 103 7.49 -4.66 20.98
N TRP A 104 6.41 -4.20 21.57
CA TRP A 104 6.07 -4.56 22.94
C TRP A 104 5.86 -6.08 23.10
N MET A 105 5.17 -6.73 22.17
CA MET A 105 4.99 -8.19 22.19
C MET A 105 6.32 -8.95 22.00
N THR A 106 7.22 -8.47 21.12
CA THR A 106 8.53 -9.10 20.95
C THR A 106 9.36 -9.04 22.24
N MET A 107 9.31 -7.92 22.94
CA MET A 107 10.00 -7.75 24.22
C MET A 107 9.33 -8.56 25.36
N ALA A 108 8.00 -8.48 25.48
CA ALA A 108 7.26 -9.13 26.55
C ALA A 108 7.28 -10.67 26.50
N LEU A 109 7.42 -11.23 25.30
CA LEU A 109 7.43 -12.68 25.07
C LEU A 109 8.83 -13.22 24.68
N ASP A 110 9.89 -12.42 24.87
CA ASP A 110 11.30 -12.75 24.61
C ASP A 110 11.52 -13.33 23.20
N ARG A 111 11.05 -12.60 22.18
CA ARG A 111 11.17 -12.96 20.76
C ARG A 111 11.90 -11.87 19.95
N PRO A 112 13.17 -11.58 20.28
CA PRO A 112 13.98 -10.57 19.57
C PRO A 112 14.19 -10.91 18.08
N ASP A 113 14.09 -12.19 17.72
CA ASP A 113 14.16 -12.69 16.35
C ASP A 113 13.07 -12.12 15.44
N LEU A 114 11.96 -11.68 16.00
CA LEU A 114 10.83 -11.06 15.28
C LEU A 114 10.92 -9.53 15.21
N GLU A 115 11.79 -8.86 15.94
CA GLU A 115 11.84 -7.39 16.01
C GLU A 115 11.86 -6.73 14.63
N ARG A 116 12.61 -7.30 13.69
CA ARG A 116 12.70 -6.76 12.32
C ARG A 116 11.37 -6.70 11.59
N GLY A 117 10.36 -7.42 12.04
CA GLY A 117 9.01 -7.45 11.48
C GLY A 117 8.09 -6.30 11.92
N TRP A 118 8.57 -5.34 12.71
CA TRP A 118 7.77 -4.28 13.34
C TRP A 118 6.91 -3.45 12.36
N ALA A 119 7.35 -3.29 11.12
CA ALA A 119 6.63 -2.50 10.13
C ALA A 119 5.56 -3.30 9.36
N ILE A 120 5.56 -4.64 9.45
CA ILE A 120 4.58 -5.48 8.75
C ILE A 120 3.13 -5.09 9.10
N PRO A 121 2.76 -4.93 10.38
CA PRO A 121 1.39 -4.56 10.74
C PRO A 121 1.05 -3.07 10.53
N CYS A 122 2.02 -2.24 10.08
CA CYS A 122 1.77 -0.83 9.81
C CYS A 122 1.03 -0.60 8.49
N ALA A 123 1.14 -1.52 7.55
CA ALA A 123 0.63 -1.35 6.19
C ALA A 123 -0.91 -1.31 6.10
N THR A 124 -1.42 -0.55 5.10
CA THR A 124 -2.82 -0.56 4.67
C THR A 124 -2.89 -0.95 3.21
N ASP A 125 -3.82 -1.83 2.84
CA ASP A 125 -4.15 -2.08 1.44
C ASP A 125 -5.29 -1.15 1.02
N ILE A 126 -4.96 -0.09 0.27
CA ILE A 126 -5.92 0.95 -0.14
C ILE A 126 -7.09 0.34 -0.90
N ALA A 127 -6.82 -0.57 -1.85
CA ALA A 127 -7.86 -1.09 -2.73
C ALA A 127 -8.91 -1.91 -1.97
N PHE A 128 -8.47 -2.80 -1.08
CA PHE A 128 -9.37 -3.58 -0.23
C PHE A 128 -10.05 -2.72 0.82
N SER A 129 -9.33 -1.83 1.47
CA SER A 129 -9.89 -0.91 2.48
C SER A 129 -10.95 -0.02 1.87
N TYR A 130 -10.73 0.53 0.68
CA TYR A 130 -11.71 1.33 -0.04
C TYR A 130 -12.97 0.53 -0.41
N LEU A 131 -12.80 -0.70 -0.92
CA LEU A 131 -13.93 -1.57 -1.25
C LEU A 131 -14.81 -1.84 -0.02
N VAL A 132 -14.19 -2.25 1.09
CA VAL A 132 -14.89 -2.52 2.35
C VAL A 132 -15.55 -1.25 2.90
N ALA A 133 -14.86 -0.12 2.88
CA ALA A 133 -15.42 1.15 3.32
C ALA A 133 -16.66 1.56 2.52
N ARG A 134 -16.63 1.40 1.19
CA ARG A 134 -17.83 1.66 0.34
C ARG A 134 -19.00 0.73 0.66
N MET A 135 -18.72 -0.52 1.03
CA MET A 135 -19.76 -1.47 1.43
C MET A 135 -20.36 -1.10 2.79
N VAL A 136 -19.56 -0.65 3.73
CA VAL A 136 -19.96 -0.27 5.09
C VAL A 136 -20.64 1.11 5.13
N PHE A 137 -19.96 2.14 4.62
CA PHE A 137 -20.40 3.53 4.73
C PHE A 137 -21.29 3.98 3.57
N GLY A 138 -21.10 3.41 2.37
CA GLY A 138 -21.67 3.94 1.14
C GLY A 138 -20.76 4.96 0.46
N ALA A 139 -20.90 5.13 -0.87
CA ALA A 139 -19.95 5.88 -1.70
C ALA A 139 -19.85 7.39 -1.37
N LYS A 140 -20.87 7.99 -0.77
CA LYS A 140 -20.93 9.44 -0.50
C LYS A 140 -20.59 9.82 0.95
N HIS A 141 -20.27 8.86 1.80
CA HIS A 141 -19.99 9.12 3.22
C HIS A 141 -18.62 9.77 3.40
N PRO A 142 -18.46 10.76 4.30
CA PRO A 142 -17.21 11.49 4.49
C PRO A 142 -16.06 10.63 5.06
N ALA A 143 -16.34 9.45 5.59
CA ALA A 143 -15.32 8.48 5.98
C ALA A 143 -14.51 7.95 4.77
N ILE A 144 -15.09 7.96 3.56
CA ILE A 144 -14.41 7.48 2.35
C ILE A 144 -13.21 8.37 2.00
N PRO A 145 -13.38 9.68 1.74
CA PRO A 145 -12.22 10.54 1.44
C PRO A 145 -11.24 10.62 2.61
N PHE A 146 -11.70 10.55 3.85
CA PHE A 146 -10.81 10.51 5.01
C PHE A 146 -9.92 9.26 5.01
N LEU A 147 -10.50 8.07 4.81
CA LEU A 147 -9.76 6.81 4.72
C LEU A 147 -8.75 6.83 3.58
N LEU A 148 -9.13 7.38 2.43
CA LEU A 148 -8.23 7.45 1.28
C LEU A 148 -7.03 8.35 1.55
N LEU A 149 -7.25 9.54 2.14
CA LEU A 149 -6.16 10.44 2.50
C LEU A 149 -5.24 9.83 3.57
N LEU A 150 -5.83 9.12 4.54
CA LEU A 150 -5.06 8.35 5.52
C LEU A 150 -4.21 7.29 4.83
N ALA A 151 -4.79 6.51 3.92
CA ALA A 151 -4.10 5.42 3.26
C ALA A 151 -2.99 5.91 2.30
N ILE A 152 -3.20 7.01 1.57
CA ILE A 152 -2.16 7.65 0.75
C ILE A 152 -0.98 8.12 1.63
N ALA A 153 -1.29 8.73 2.78
CA ALA A 153 -0.25 9.15 3.72
C ALA A 153 0.48 7.95 4.33
N ASP A 154 -0.24 6.86 4.63
CA ASP A 154 0.29 5.59 5.11
C ASP A 154 1.25 4.96 4.09
N ASP A 155 0.87 4.93 2.81
CA ASP A 155 1.73 4.45 1.72
C ASP A 155 2.99 5.32 1.57
N ALA A 156 2.88 6.64 1.60
CA ALA A 156 4.03 7.54 1.54
C ALA A 156 5.04 7.27 2.67
N LEU A 157 4.53 7.13 3.91
CA LEU A 157 5.36 6.78 5.07
C LEU A 157 5.92 5.36 4.95
N GLY A 158 5.13 4.40 4.43
CA GLY A 158 5.55 3.03 4.16
C GLY A 158 6.74 2.96 3.20
N LEU A 159 6.69 3.73 2.10
CA LEU A 159 7.81 3.84 1.15
C LEU A 159 9.09 4.36 1.83
N LEU A 160 8.97 5.36 2.72
CA LEU A 160 10.09 5.88 3.50
C LEU A 160 10.64 4.84 4.48
N ILE A 161 9.76 4.07 5.14
CA ILE A 161 10.17 2.99 6.06
C ILE A 161 10.90 1.89 5.30
N ILE A 162 10.41 1.46 4.13
CA ILE A 162 11.10 0.45 3.32
C ILE A 162 12.49 0.94 2.93
N ALA A 163 12.59 2.19 2.47
CA ALA A 163 13.87 2.78 2.08
C ALA A 163 14.89 2.87 3.23
N ALA A 164 14.41 3.23 4.43
CA ALA A 164 15.28 3.51 5.57
C ALA A 164 15.65 2.26 6.40
N PHE A 165 14.71 1.32 6.56
CA PHE A 165 14.85 0.22 7.52
C PHE A 165 14.99 -1.17 6.89
N TYR A 166 14.65 -1.31 5.58
CA TYR A 166 14.68 -2.59 4.88
C TYR A 166 15.60 -2.56 3.65
N PRO A 167 16.92 -2.29 3.85
CA PRO A 167 17.88 -2.37 2.75
C PRO A 167 17.97 -3.82 2.25
N SER A 168 18.07 -4.00 0.94
CA SER A 168 18.24 -5.32 0.31
C SER A 168 19.69 -5.80 0.29
N GLY A 169 20.62 -4.95 0.71
CA GLY A 169 22.05 -5.27 0.75
C GLY A 169 22.86 -4.29 1.59
N ILE A 170 24.18 -4.33 1.42
CA ILE A 170 25.08 -3.35 2.05
C ILE A 170 24.88 -2.01 1.39
N PHE A 171 24.50 -0.99 2.17
CA PHE A 171 24.28 0.35 1.66
C PHE A 171 25.59 0.97 1.12
N ARG A 172 25.56 1.35 -0.16
CA ARG A 172 26.65 2.03 -0.87
C ARG A 172 26.23 3.44 -1.26
N PRO A 173 26.47 4.43 -0.42
CA PRO A 173 25.92 5.78 -0.61
C PRO A 173 26.41 6.45 -1.88
N ILE A 174 27.65 6.20 -2.31
CA ILE A 174 28.22 6.82 -3.50
C ILE A 174 27.51 6.28 -4.76
N ASP A 175 27.42 4.95 -4.90
CA ASP A 175 26.74 4.32 -6.05
C ASP A 175 25.28 4.77 -6.11
N PHE A 176 24.57 4.73 -4.98
CA PHE A 176 23.20 5.18 -4.86
C PHE A 176 23.05 6.64 -5.31
N SER A 177 23.85 7.55 -4.73
CA SER A 177 23.71 8.98 -4.97
C SER A 177 24.04 9.37 -6.41
N VAL A 178 25.06 8.77 -7.01
CA VAL A 178 25.47 9.06 -8.40
C VAL A 178 24.38 8.65 -9.39
N PHE A 179 23.90 7.42 -9.30
CA PHE A 179 22.89 6.94 -10.23
C PHE A 179 21.53 7.60 -10.01
N LEU A 180 21.10 7.80 -8.76
CA LEU A 180 19.85 8.48 -8.46
C LEU A 180 19.87 9.93 -8.92
N ALA A 181 20.93 10.68 -8.57
CA ALA A 181 21.07 12.07 -9.01
C ALA A 181 21.10 12.19 -10.53
N SER A 182 21.80 11.29 -11.23
CA SER A 182 21.80 11.24 -12.69
C SER A 182 20.39 10.98 -13.25
N GLY A 183 19.64 10.04 -12.68
CA GLY A 183 18.26 9.77 -13.04
C GLY A 183 17.35 10.97 -12.82
N MET A 184 17.44 11.61 -11.63
CA MET A 184 16.65 12.80 -11.33
C MET A 184 17.00 13.99 -12.24
N LEU A 185 18.27 14.18 -12.56
CA LEU A 185 18.71 15.22 -13.52
C LEU A 185 18.15 14.98 -14.92
N VAL A 186 18.17 13.75 -15.37
CA VAL A 186 17.57 13.37 -16.68
C VAL A 186 16.06 13.60 -16.65
N ALA A 187 15.36 13.19 -15.60
CA ALA A 187 13.92 13.41 -15.46
C ALA A 187 13.58 14.92 -15.44
N TRP A 188 14.32 15.70 -14.66
CA TRP A 188 14.16 17.14 -14.61
C TRP A 188 14.42 17.82 -15.98
N TRP A 189 15.46 17.38 -16.72
CA TRP A 189 15.77 17.89 -18.04
C TRP A 189 14.68 17.55 -19.07
N LEU A 190 14.13 16.31 -19.02
CA LEU A 190 13.00 15.91 -19.86
C LEU A 190 11.75 16.76 -19.54
N ALA A 191 11.47 17.02 -18.27
CA ALA A 191 10.36 17.86 -17.85
C ALA A 191 10.54 19.32 -18.37
N ARG A 192 11.76 19.88 -18.25
CA ARG A 192 12.08 21.20 -18.79
C ARG A 192 11.97 21.30 -20.31
N ARG A 193 12.21 20.21 -21.04
CA ARG A 193 11.99 20.13 -22.49
C ARG A 193 10.52 20.00 -22.89
N GLY A 194 9.62 19.89 -21.93
CA GLY A 194 8.19 19.72 -22.17
C GLY A 194 7.83 18.36 -22.75
N THR A 195 8.60 17.31 -22.42
CA THR A 195 8.30 15.91 -22.84
C THR A 195 7.00 15.46 -22.21
N LYS A 196 5.96 15.23 -23.01
CA LYS A 196 4.60 14.93 -22.55
C LYS A 196 4.31 13.43 -22.40
N THR A 197 5.19 12.54 -22.85
CA THR A 197 5.03 11.09 -22.73
C THR A 197 5.90 10.56 -21.60
N PHE A 198 5.41 9.53 -20.89
CA PHE A 198 6.14 8.96 -19.75
C PHE A 198 7.29 8.02 -20.17
N TRP A 199 7.28 7.47 -21.39
CA TRP A 199 8.28 6.49 -21.84
C TRP A 199 9.75 6.96 -21.72
N PRO A 200 10.13 8.17 -22.12
CA PRO A 200 11.49 8.66 -21.93
C PRO A 200 11.91 8.70 -20.45
N TYR A 201 11.00 9.10 -19.53
CA TYR A 201 11.26 9.09 -18.11
C TYR A 201 11.51 7.68 -17.60
N LEU A 202 10.70 6.72 -18.02
CA LEU A 202 10.80 5.33 -17.59
C LEU A 202 12.10 4.68 -18.06
N VAL A 203 12.41 4.77 -19.39
CA VAL A 203 13.53 4.06 -20.03
C VAL A 203 14.89 4.69 -19.71
N THR A 204 14.94 5.99 -19.43
CA THR A 204 16.21 6.66 -19.09
C THR A 204 16.36 6.92 -17.61
N ALA A 205 15.58 7.85 -17.07
CA ALA A 205 15.65 8.24 -15.66
C ALA A 205 15.28 7.09 -14.71
N GLY A 206 14.22 6.33 -15.03
CA GLY A 206 13.78 5.17 -14.24
C GLY A 206 14.82 4.06 -14.21
N VAL A 207 15.45 3.73 -15.35
CA VAL A 207 16.52 2.72 -15.42
C VAL A 207 17.74 3.15 -14.62
N LEU A 208 18.16 4.42 -14.72
CA LEU A 208 19.27 4.96 -13.92
C LEU A 208 18.96 4.87 -12.43
N SER A 209 17.77 5.31 -12.03
CA SER A 209 17.33 5.20 -10.63
C SER A 209 17.31 3.74 -10.16
N TRP A 210 16.78 2.80 -10.98
CA TRP A 210 16.74 1.38 -10.62
C TRP A 210 18.13 0.78 -10.41
N ILE A 211 19.08 1.12 -11.29
CA ILE A 211 20.49 0.74 -11.10
C ILE A 211 21.05 1.34 -9.80
N GLY A 212 20.67 2.58 -9.49
CA GLY A 212 21.07 3.25 -8.25
C GLY A 212 20.58 2.54 -7.00
N PHE A 213 19.30 2.18 -6.96
CA PHE A 213 18.74 1.42 -5.85
C PHE A 213 19.37 0.04 -5.72
N LEU A 214 19.49 -0.70 -6.85
CA LEU A 214 20.08 -2.04 -6.86
C LEU A 214 21.55 -2.05 -6.41
N ARG A 215 22.39 -1.17 -6.96
CA ARG A 215 23.81 -1.07 -6.58
C ARG A 215 24.03 -0.42 -5.23
N GLY A 216 23.15 0.50 -4.87
CA GLY A 216 23.14 1.17 -3.58
C GLY A 216 22.75 0.30 -2.40
N GLY A 217 22.22 -0.91 -2.66
CA GLY A 217 21.77 -1.85 -1.62
C GLY A 217 20.41 -1.48 -1.02
N LEU A 218 19.64 -0.61 -1.68
CA LEU A 218 18.26 -0.32 -1.33
C LEU A 218 17.31 -1.16 -2.17
N HIS A 219 16.03 -1.25 -1.74
CA HIS A 219 15.07 -2.11 -2.42
C HIS A 219 14.73 -1.56 -3.83
N PRO A 220 15.03 -2.31 -4.92
CA PRO A 220 14.84 -1.82 -6.29
C PRO A 220 13.40 -1.47 -6.64
N ALA A 221 12.42 -2.06 -5.93
CA ALA A 221 11.00 -1.74 -6.10
C ALA A 221 10.67 -0.25 -5.90
N LEU A 222 11.51 0.50 -5.18
CA LEU A 222 11.32 1.94 -4.92
C LEU A 222 11.89 2.85 -6.03
N ALA A 223 12.48 2.30 -7.06
CA ALA A 223 13.27 3.05 -8.03
C ALA A 223 12.52 4.18 -8.74
N LEU A 224 11.24 4.01 -9.06
CA LEU A 224 10.44 5.06 -9.72
C LEU A 224 9.85 6.08 -8.74
N VAL A 225 9.84 5.82 -7.43
CA VAL A 225 9.28 6.73 -6.42
C VAL A 225 9.87 8.14 -6.51
N PRO A 226 11.20 8.36 -6.60
CA PRO A 226 11.77 9.69 -6.74
C PRO A 226 11.64 10.29 -8.15
N ILE A 227 11.33 9.49 -9.17
CA ILE A 227 11.19 9.94 -10.57
C ILE A 227 9.77 10.43 -10.87
N VAL A 228 8.76 9.76 -10.35
CA VAL A 228 7.34 10.06 -10.57
C VAL A 228 6.98 11.53 -10.29
N PRO A 229 7.40 12.17 -9.18
CA PRO A 229 7.09 13.57 -8.90
C PRO A 229 7.70 14.57 -9.90
N LEU A 230 8.69 14.14 -10.68
CA LEU A 230 9.33 14.96 -11.71
C LEU A 230 8.65 14.86 -13.07
N MET A 231 7.69 13.96 -13.24
CA MET A 231 6.88 13.86 -14.46
C MET A 231 5.88 15.03 -14.51
N PRO A 232 5.66 15.64 -15.68
CA PRO A 232 4.65 16.68 -15.83
C PRO A 232 3.25 16.18 -15.44
N HIS A 233 2.59 16.93 -14.57
CA HIS A 233 1.23 16.67 -14.09
C HIS A 233 0.42 17.96 -14.07
N ALA A 234 -0.91 17.85 -14.13
CA ALA A 234 -1.81 19.01 -14.11
C ALA A 234 -1.74 19.74 -12.76
N ALA A 235 -1.85 21.08 -12.82
CA ALA A 235 -1.83 21.92 -11.62
C ALA A 235 -3.11 21.83 -10.77
N ARG A 236 -4.12 21.09 -11.21
CA ARG A 236 -5.38 20.81 -10.48
C ARG A 236 -5.69 19.33 -10.62
N ASP A 237 -5.73 18.64 -9.49
CA ASP A 237 -6.34 17.33 -9.39
C ASP A 237 -7.81 17.51 -8.98
N PRO A 238 -8.78 17.04 -9.79
CA PRO A 238 -10.19 17.11 -9.44
C PRO A 238 -10.60 16.17 -8.30
N GLY A 239 -9.68 15.36 -7.79
CA GLY A 239 -9.86 14.40 -6.70
C GLY A 239 -9.84 12.94 -7.15
N LEU A 240 -9.37 12.09 -6.26
CA LEU A 240 -9.02 10.66 -6.40
C LEU A 240 -10.04 9.74 -7.13
N PHE A 241 -11.24 10.22 -7.48
CA PHE A 241 -12.32 9.41 -8.04
C PHE A 241 -13.21 10.16 -9.04
N VAL A 242 -12.74 11.29 -9.56
CA VAL A 242 -13.40 11.97 -10.67
C VAL A 242 -12.70 11.53 -11.95
N ASP A 243 -13.35 10.66 -12.71
CA ASP A 243 -12.93 10.36 -14.09
C ASP A 243 -13.10 11.66 -14.91
N GLU A 244 -12.06 12.50 -14.98
CA GLU A 244 -12.00 13.56 -15.97
C GLU A 244 -11.48 12.97 -17.28
N PRO A 245 -12.28 12.97 -18.35
CA PRO A 245 -11.92 12.35 -19.62
C PRO A 245 -10.76 13.02 -20.36
N ASP A 246 -10.32 14.21 -19.96
CA ASP A 246 -9.52 15.10 -20.81
C ASP A 246 -8.22 15.64 -20.20
N ALA A 247 -7.81 15.21 -19.01
CA ALA A 247 -6.49 15.57 -18.49
C ALA A 247 -5.40 14.66 -19.09
N HIS A 248 -5.01 14.94 -20.34
CA HIS A 248 -3.89 14.29 -21.02
C HIS A 248 -2.55 14.85 -20.49
N ASP A 249 -2.18 14.52 -19.28
CA ASP A 249 -0.84 14.76 -18.77
C ASP A 249 -0.03 13.45 -18.71
N THR A 250 1.30 13.60 -18.56
CA THR A 250 2.23 12.47 -18.56
C THR A 250 1.95 11.48 -17.43
N LEU A 251 1.52 11.97 -16.28
CA LEU A 251 1.29 11.16 -15.09
C LEU A 251 0.02 10.33 -15.17
N ASN A 252 -1.05 10.89 -15.74
CA ASN A 252 -2.30 10.18 -16.02
C ASN A 252 -2.13 9.16 -17.14
N GLU A 253 -1.36 9.48 -18.19
CA GLU A 253 -1.02 8.53 -19.25
C GLU A 253 -0.28 7.31 -18.68
N PHE A 254 0.67 7.54 -17.74
CA PHE A 254 1.37 6.49 -17.02
C PHE A 254 0.41 5.60 -16.24
N GLU A 255 -0.49 6.17 -15.44
CA GLU A 255 -1.49 5.41 -14.69
C GLU A 255 -2.38 4.57 -15.60
N HIS A 256 -2.98 5.18 -16.62
CA HIS A 256 -3.84 4.48 -17.57
C HIS A 256 -3.16 3.29 -18.24
N THR A 257 -1.88 3.46 -18.59
CA THR A 257 -1.09 2.41 -19.24
C THR A 257 -0.76 1.29 -18.27
N PHE A 258 -0.35 1.60 -17.03
CA PHE A 258 0.17 0.61 -16.09
C PHE A 258 -0.88 0.02 -15.13
N LYS A 259 -2.05 0.62 -14.96
CA LYS A 259 -3.11 0.12 -14.08
C LYS A 259 -3.45 -1.37 -14.32
N ARG A 260 -3.65 -1.77 -15.57
CA ARG A 260 -3.95 -3.18 -15.91
C ARG A 260 -2.73 -4.10 -15.78
N PRO A 261 -1.54 -3.77 -16.32
CA PRO A 261 -0.33 -4.53 -16.09
C PRO A 261 -0.01 -4.73 -14.61
N VAL A 262 -0.16 -3.69 -13.78
CA VAL A 262 0.05 -3.79 -12.33
C VAL A 262 -0.99 -4.71 -11.68
N ALA A 263 -2.26 -4.65 -12.09
CA ALA A 263 -3.26 -5.59 -11.59
C ALA A 263 -2.91 -7.06 -11.92
N ALA A 264 -2.39 -7.32 -13.14
CA ALA A 264 -1.89 -8.65 -13.51
C ALA A 264 -0.62 -9.02 -12.72
N MET A 265 0.28 -8.06 -12.48
CA MET A 265 1.48 -8.28 -11.68
C MET A 265 1.15 -8.59 -10.21
N LEU A 266 0.09 -7.99 -9.65
CA LEU A 266 -0.39 -8.32 -8.31
C LEU A 266 -0.88 -9.77 -8.20
N PHE A 267 -1.45 -10.36 -9.27
CA PHE A 267 -1.72 -11.80 -9.30
C PHE A 267 -0.44 -12.60 -9.10
N PHE A 268 0.62 -12.31 -9.87
CA PHE A 268 1.91 -12.99 -9.73
C PHE A 268 2.58 -12.70 -8.40
N PHE A 269 2.38 -11.49 -7.84
CA PHE A 269 2.86 -11.14 -6.50
C PHE A 269 2.20 -12.02 -5.43
N GLY A 270 0.88 -12.17 -5.47
CA GLY A 270 0.18 -13.10 -4.60
C GLY A 270 0.65 -14.54 -4.80
N LEU A 271 0.79 -14.97 -6.06
CA LEU A 271 1.24 -16.32 -6.40
C LEU A 271 2.67 -16.61 -5.91
N ALA A 272 3.60 -15.66 -6.01
CA ALA A 272 4.99 -15.85 -5.61
C ALA A 272 5.23 -15.68 -4.10
N ASN A 273 4.43 -14.84 -3.42
CA ASN A 273 4.72 -14.43 -2.06
C ASN A 273 3.75 -14.96 -1.00
N ALA A 274 2.52 -15.34 -1.36
CA ALA A 274 1.50 -15.71 -0.39
C ALA A 274 1.51 -17.18 0.03
N GLY A 275 2.27 -18.05 -0.65
CA GLY A 275 2.32 -19.47 -0.27
C GLY A 275 3.04 -19.66 1.06
N VAL A 276 2.29 -20.15 2.03
CA VAL A 276 2.75 -20.51 3.37
C VAL A 276 2.09 -21.81 3.80
N THR A 277 2.82 -22.60 4.56
CA THR A 277 2.28 -23.82 5.14
C THR A 277 1.49 -23.49 6.40
N PHE A 278 0.23 -23.88 6.47
CA PHE A 278 -0.62 -23.60 7.65
C PHE A 278 -0.04 -24.14 8.96
N GLY A 279 0.71 -25.25 8.90
CA GLY A 279 1.42 -25.80 10.06
C GLY A 279 2.54 -24.91 10.63
N ASN A 280 2.97 -23.88 9.88
CA ASN A 280 3.99 -22.94 10.32
C ASN A 280 3.42 -21.72 11.08
N ALA A 281 2.15 -21.73 11.46
CA ALA A 281 1.60 -20.70 12.34
C ALA A 281 2.38 -20.65 13.66
N GLY A 282 2.80 -19.45 14.06
CA GLY A 282 3.61 -19.28 15.26
C GLY A 282 3.44 -17.88 15.88
N ALA A 283 4.38 -17.48 16.73
CA ALA A 283 4.33 -16.19 17.43
C ALA A 283 4.25 -15.02 16.44
N GLY A 284 5.03 -15.05 15.34
CA GLY A 284 5.02 -14.01 14.32
C GLY A 284 3.66 -13.80 13.69
N THR A 285 2.88 -14.89 13.48
CA THR A 285 1.50 -14.83 12.97
C THR A 285 0.60 -14.00 13.88
N TRP A 286 0.64 -14.32 15.17
CA TRP A 286 -0.21 -13.65 16.14
C TRP A 286 0.25 -12.23 16.44
N PHE A 287 1.56 -11.97 16.44
CA PHE A 287 2.10 -10.63 16.65
C PHE A 287 1.66 -9.69 15.55
N VAL A 288 1.78 -10.11 14.28
CA VAL A 288 1.28 -9.31 13.15
C VAL A 288 -0.23 -9.10 13.26
N LEU A 289 -1.00 -10.18 13.50
CA LEU A 289 -2.46 -10.10 13.52
C LEU A 289 -2.98 -9.22 14.66
N VAL A 290 -2.47 -9.39 15.88
CA VAL A 290 -2.87 -8.60 17.04
C VAL A 290 -2.43 -7.14 16.87
N ALA A 291 -1.20 -6.90 16.40
CA ALA A 291 -0.70 -5.56 16.18
C ALA A 291 -1.54 -4.80 15.15
N ILE A 292 -1.94 -5.45 14.05
CA ILE A 292 -2.74 -4.77 13.02
C ILE A 292 -4.19 -4.58 13.47
N LEU A 293 -4.83 -5.58 14.08
CA LEU A 293 -6.24 -5.53 14.47
C LEU A 293 -6.51 -4.67 15.71
N ALA A 294 -5.58 -4.59 16.65
CA ALA A 294 -5.71 -3.77 17.84
C ALA A 294 -4.88 -2.48 17.75
N GLY A 295 -3.61 -2.59 17.37
CA GLY A 295 -2.68 -1.46 17.34
C GLY A 295 -3.10 -0.38 16.36
N LYS A 296 -3.57 -0.75 15.16
CA LYS A 296 -3.93 0.23 14.14
C LYS A 296 -5.20 1.03 14.49
N PRO A 297 -6.35 0.43 14.86
CA PRO A 297 -7.51 1.19 15.30
C PRO A 297 -7.25 2.05 16.56
N ILE A 298 -6.49 1.52 17.54
CA ILE A 298 -6.12 2.26 18.74
C ILE A 298 -5.21 3.43 18.38
N GLY A 299 -4.17 3.20 17.57
CA GLY A 299 -3.21 4.22 17.15
C GLY A 299 -3.87 5.35 16.36
N ILE A 300 -4.72 5.03 15.38
CA ILE A 300 -5.51 6.01 14.62
C ILE A 300 -6.40 6.82 15.57
N SER A 301 -7.16 6.15 16.43
CA SER A 301 -8.08 6.82 17.34
C SER A 301 -7.35 7.70 18.37
N ALA A 302 -6.22 7.23 18.91
CA ALA A 302 -5.39 7.99 19.84
C ALA A 302 -4.77 9.23 19.18
N ALA A 303 -4.24 9.09 17.97
CA ALA A 303 -3.67 10.22 17.23
C ALA A 303 -4.72 11.28 16.87
N VAL A 304 -5.90 10.85 16.42
CA VAL A 304 -7.05 11.74 16.18
C VAL A 304 -7.48 12.44 17.49
N PHE A 305 -7.50 11.72 18.61
CA PHE A 305 -7.84 12.29 19.92
C PHE A 305 -6.83 13.36 20.35
N VAL A 306 -5.54 13.04 20.30
CA VAL A 306 -4.44 13.99 20.64
C VAL A 306 -4.47 15.21 19.71
N SER A 307 -4.69 15.00 18.41
CA SER A 307 -4.81 16.08 17.45
C SER A 307 -5.98 17.03 17.74
N ARG A 308 -7.10 16.48 18.23
CA ARG A 308 -8.23 17.31 18.69
C ARG A 308 -7.89 18.13 19.92
N LEU A 309 -7.14 17.59 20.87
CA LEU A 309 -6.66 18.36 22.03
C LEU A 309 -5.73 19.50 21.58
N GLY A 310 -4.98 19.30 20.47
CA GLY A 310 -4.16 20.32 19.82
C GLY A 310 -4.94 21.33 18.98
N GLY A 311 -6.30 21.29 18.99
CA GLY A 311 -7.15 22.25 18.28
C GLY A 311 -7.51 21.89 16.83
N LEU A 312 -7.09 20.72 16.34
CA LEU A 312 -7.53 20.22 15.04
C LEU A 312 -8.98 19.72 15.13
N GLN A 313 -9.76 19.97 14.09
CA GLN A 313 -11.17 19.55 14.04
C GLN A 313 -11.35 18.34 13.14
N LEU A 314 -12.10 17.35 13.60
CA LEU A 314 -12.65 16.31 12.74
C LEU A 314 -13.56 16.97 11.69
N PRO A 315 -13.60 16.45 10.44
CA PRO A 315 -14.65 16.83 9.50
C PRO A 315 -16.03 16.76 10.15
N ARG A 316 -16.85 17.80 9.96
CA ARG A 316 -18.11 18.01 10.70
C ARG A 316 -19.10 16.85 10.68
N GLU A 317 -18.98 15.97 9.71
CA GLU A 317 -19.86 14.83 9.47
C GLU A 317 -19.27 13.49 9.92
N LEU A 318 -18.08 13.48 10.56
CA LEU A 318 -17.44 12.27 11.09
C LEU A 318 -17.60 12.18 12.60
N SER A 319 -18.13 11.04 13.05
CA SER A 319 -18.26 10.71 14.47
C SER A 319 -17.07 9.86 14.96
N TRP A 320 -16.91 9.75 16.29
CA TRP A 320 -15.93 8.83 16.89
C TRP A 320 -16.19 7.36 16.53
N ARG A 321 -17.47 6.99 16.37
CA ARG A 321 -17.84 5.63 15.94
C ARG A 321 -17.35 5.34 14.54
N ASP A 322 -17.45 6.33 13.64
CA ASP A 322 -16.92 6.22 12.27
C ASP A 322 -15.40 6.02 12.32
N MET A 323 -14.68 6.76 13.17
CA MET A 323 -13.22 6.65 13.28
C MET A 323 -12.75 5.27 13.75
N ILE A 324 -13.47 4.66 14.71
CA ILE A 324 -13.18 3.29 15.15
C ILE A 324 -13.35 2.31 13.99
N VAL A 325 -14.45 2.43 13.24
CA VAL A 325 -14.71 1.56 12.07
C VAL A 325 -13.68 1.80 10.97
N VAL A 326 -13.32 3.06 10.69
CA VAL A 326 -12.22 3.42 9.76
C VAL A 326 -10.93 2.75 10.19
N GLY A 327 -10.61 2.75 11.50
CA GLY A 327 -9.43 2.09 12.04
C GLY A 327 -9.38 0.59 11.74
N PHE A 328 -10.50 -0.13 11.92
CA PHE A 328 -10.57 -1.55 11.57
C PHE A 328 -10.51 -1.81 10.07
N ILE A 329 -11.08 -0.95 9.25
CA ILE A 329 -10.99 -1.06 7.80
C ILE A 329 -9.55 -0.76 7.33
N ALA A 330 -8.89 0.24 7.89
CA ALA A 330 -7.48 0.54 7.62
C ALA A 330 -6.53 -0.58 8.09
N ALA A 331 -6.96 -1.47 8.98
CA ALA A 331 -6.21 -2.64 9.42
C ALA A 331 -6.15 -3.78 8.37
N ILE A 332 -6.72 -3.62 7.19
CA ILE A 332 -6.53 -4.53 6.05
C ILE A 332 -5.15 -4.25 5.44
N GLY A 333 -4.13 -5.01 5.81
CA GLY A 333 -2.74 -4.78 5.36
C GLY A 333 -2.34 -5.55 4.11
N PHE A 334 -2.89 -6.70 3.94
CA PHE A 334 -2.76 -7.74 2.91
C PHE A 334 -1.54 -7.61 1.96
N THR A 335 -1.64 -6.86 0.83
CA THR A 335 -0.59 -6.73 -0.20
C THR A 335 0.69 -6.14 0.34
N VAL A 336 0.57 -4.97 0.96
CA VAL A 336 1.73 -4.20 1.43
C VAL A 336 2.35 -4.87 2.65
N ALA A 337 1.54 -5.48 3.53
CA ALA A 337 2.05 -6.28 4.66
C ALA A 337 2.84 -7.52 4.20
N LEU A 338 2.40 -8.20 3.13
CA LEU A 338 3.17 -9.30 2.52
C LEU A 338 4.51 -8.81 1.97
N PHE A 339 4.53 -7.64 1.32
CA PHE A 339 5.77 -7.04 0.82
C PHE A 339 6.73 -6.72 1.98
N PHE A 340 6.23 -6.08 3.05
CA PHE A 340 7.04 -5.83 4.25
C PHE A 340 7.58 -7.13 4.87
N ALA A 341 6.79 -8.20 4.92
CA ALA A 341 7.24 -9.49 5.44
C ALA A 341 8.42 -10.05 4.62
N THR A 342 8.32 -10.00 3.28
CA THR A 342 9.42 -10.44 2.39
C THR A 342 10.65 -9.55 2.45
N ALA A 343 10.50 -8.27 2.72
CA ALA A 343 11.61 -7.34 2.92
C ALA A 343 12.26 -7.50 4.31
N ALA A 344 11.48 -7.87 5.33
CA ALA A 344 11.95 -8.00 6.71
C ALA A 344 12.72 -9.31 6.96
N PHE A 345 12.26 -10.42 6.38
CA PHE A 345 12.77 -11.74 6.68
C PHE A 345 13.25 -12.49 5.43
N PRO A 346 14.43 -13.16 5.51
CA PRO A 346 14.83 -14.13 4.51
C PRO A 346 13.91 -15.36 4.56
N TYR A 347 14.02 -16.22 3.55
CA TYR A 347 13.29 -17.48 3.54
C TYR A 347 13.47 -18.27 4.83
N GLY A 348 12.37 -18.79 5.36
CA GLY A 348 12.36 -19.60 6.57
C GLY A 348 11.09 -19.43 7.39
N ARG A 349 11.09 -20.06 8.55
CA ARG A 349 9.90 -20.13 9.43
C ARG A 349 9.37 -18.75 9.84
N LEU A 350 10.24 -17.78 10.16
CA LEU A 350 9.82 -16.43 10.56
C LEU A 350 9.08 -15.70 9.44
N LEU A 351 9.54 -15.87 8.21
CA LEU A 351 8.85 -15.35 7.04
C LEU A 351 7.47 -15.97 6.88
N ASP A 352 7.35 -17.30 7.02
CA ASP A 352 6.08 -18.00 6.92
C ASP A 352 5.11 -17.55 8.01
N GLU A 353 5.57 -17.45 9.26
CA GLU A 353 4.78 -16.96 10.40
C GLU A 353 4.22 -15.55 10.12
N THR A 354 5.09 -14.63 9.70
CA THR A 354 4.70 -13.23 9.48
C THR A 354 3.82 -13.05 8.24
N LYS A 355 4.10 -13.77 7.16
CA LYS A 355 3.23 -13.82 5.96
C LYS A 355 1.83 -14.32 6.31
N LEU A 356 1.73 -15.36 7.13
CA LEU A 356 0.42 -15.87 7.55
C LEU A 356 -0.36 -14.82 8.33
N GLY A 357 0.29 -14.08 9.23
CA GLY A 357 -0.32 -12.93 9.93
C GLY A 357 -0.79 -11.83 8.98
N ALA A 358 0.04 -11.49 7.98
CA ALA A 358 -0.29 -10.51 6.95
C ALA A 358 -1.50 -10.95 6.10
N LEU A 359 -1.58 -12.23 5.71
CA LEU A 359 -2.72 -12.80 4.97
C LEU A 359 -4.00 -12.77 5.81
N LEU A 360 -3.90 -13.17 7.08
CA LEU A 360 -5.04 -13.16 8.01
C LEU A 360 -5.55 -11.75 8.30
N SER A 361 -4.74 -10.70 8.09
CA SER A 361 -5.19 -9.31 8.21
C SER A 361 -6.33 -8.95 7.23
N GLY A 362 -6.48 -9.69 6.13
CA GLY A 362 -7.67 -9.58 5.29
C GLY A 362 -8.98 -9.83 6.05
N GLY A 363 -8.94 -10.62 7.13
CA GLY A 363 -10.06 -10.81 8.06
C GLY A 363 -10.48 -9.54 8.83
N ALA A 364 -9.67 -8.48 8.84
CA ALA A 364 -10.04 -7.18 9.38
C ALA A 364 -11.31 -6.60 8.72
N ALA A 365 -11.57 -7.00 7.46
CA ALA A 365 -12.83 -6.66 6.78
C ALA A 365 -14.05 -7.15 7.58
N LEU A 366 -14.03 -8.40 8.04
CA LEU A 366 -15.13 -8.98 8.83
C LEU A 366 -15.28 -8.26 10.18
N VAL A 367 -14.16 -7.93 10.82
CA VAL A 367 -14.15 -7.16 12.08
C VAL A 367 -14.71 -5.75 11.83
N GLY A 368 -14.34 -5.10 10.73
CA GLY A 368 -14.87 -3.79 10.32
C GLY A 368 -16.39 -3.82 10.10
N PHE A 369 -16.91 -4.85 9.42
CA PHE A 369 -18.37 -5.05 9.27
C PHE A 369 -19.07 -5.29 10.62
N ALA A 370 -18.50 -6.14 11.48
CA ALA A 370 -19.05 -6.42 12.79
C ALA A 370 -19.07 -5.15 13.67
N ALA A 371 -17.97 -4.38 13.68
CA ALA A 371 -17.88 -3.12 14.39
C ALA A 371 -18.88 -2.08 13.86
N ALA A 372 -19.03 -1.95 12.53
CA ALA A 372 -20.00 -1.04 11.92
C ALA A 372 -21.44 -1.37 12.34
N ARG A 373 -21.78 -2.67 12.37
CA ARG A 373 -23.10 -3.14 12.81
C ARG A 373 -23.32 -2.90 14.30
N ALA A 374 -22.33 -3.20 15.14
CA ALA A 374 -22.42 -3.01 16.60
C ALA A 374 -22.52 -1.53 16.99
N LEU A 375 -21.78 -0.66 16.31
CA LEU A 375 -21.76 0.78 16.55
C LEU A 375 -22.86 1.55 15.80
N ARG A 376 -23.63 0.86 14.95
CA ARG A 376 -24.68 1.43 14.11
C ARG A 376 -24.15 2.58 13.26
N VAL A 377 -23.18 2.28 12.39
CA VAL A 377 -22.47 3.24 11.56
C VAL A 377 -22.75 2.98 10.08
N GLY A 378 -22.81 4.05 9.29
CA GLY A 378 -22.98 3.98 7.86
C GLY A 378 -24.30 3.34 7.44
N ARG A 379 -24.29 2.27 6.64
CA ARG A 379 -25.50 1.57 6.18
C ARG A 379 -26.23 0.77 7.26
N PHE A 380 -25.62 0.66 8.45
CA PHE A 380 -26.19 -0.04 9.61
C PHE A 380 -26.77 0.92 10.67
N SER A 381 -26.75 2.24 10.39
CA SER A 381 -27.33 3.29 11.23
C SER A 381 -28.85 3.28 11.22
#